data_406f740ef537e3812f23ec6d419c4523
#
_entry.id   406f740ef537e3812f23ec6d419c4523
#
_cell.length_a   1.000
_cell.length_b   1.000
_cell.length_c   1.000
_cell.angle_alpha   90.00
_cell.angle_beta   90.00
_cell.angle_gamma   90.00
#
_symmetry.space_group_name_H-M   'P 1'
#
loop_
_entity.id
_entity.type
_entity.pdbx_description
1 polymer ?
#
loop_
_entity_poly.entity_id
_entity_poly.type
_entity_poly.pdbx_seq_one_letter_code
_entity_poly.pdbx_strand_id
1 'polypeptide(L)'
;YLGATVMTRTAAQDESLKTAVGQLWGTQQRQSAPQIYYQTIQQTKVESAKGAETVTETRNEPVNHPLLLDGSDIKVIFGLDYRQKGLLWYSTYRVEFNGKYRVTNQTDADREIFFDFSAPTQGGVYDNFRFVVGGKEIPNLPFNAGALSHKIRLAPGQSEMVEVGYGSQGMDEWWYDFGKEVNQVKNFSLEMQTDFDQIDFPQSSLSPTQKTQGGSGWELKWQYSSLLSGVKIGMVMPRKLNPGPWVSQITFAAPVSLFLFFFVVFVLTTVKKIKLHPMNYFFIGAAFFSFHLLLAYLVDHISIHVSFLICSMVSIALVVSYLRLVVGNRFAFVEAGILQFVYLVLFSYTFFFERFTGLAITILCILTLFVVMQFTGRVDWDTLFRRGAAAEAGPVPRA
;
A
#
# COMPACT_ATOMS: atom_id res chain seq x y z
N TYR A 1 19.83 -9.53 -11.23
CA TYR A 1 19.00 -10.65 -11.73
C TYR A 1 18.12 -11.23 -10.63
N LEU A 2 18.69 -11.73 -9.50
CA LEU A 2 17.93 -12.37 -8.40
C LEU A 2 16.77 -11.48 -7.87
N GLY A 3 17.04 -10.20 -7.57
CA GLY A 3 16.00 -9.27 -7.10
C GLY A 3 14.85 -9.09 -8.08
N ALA A 4 15.16 -8.98 -9.38
CA ALA A 4 14.14 -8.88 -10.43
C ALA A 4 13.32 -10.18 -10.55
N THR A 5 13.96 -11.34 -10.46
CA THR A 5 13.27 -12.66 -10.50
C THR A 5 12.33 -12.82 -9.33
N VAL A 6 12.75 -12.45 -8.11
CA VAL A 6 11.90 -12.49 -6.90
C VAL A 6 10.71 -11.53 -7.08
N MET A 7 10.95 -10.31 -7.55
CA MET A 7 9.90 -9.32 -7.79
C MET A 7 8.85 -9.82 -8.79
N THR A 8 9.28 -10.33 -9.94
CA THR A 8 8.37 -10.84 -10.99
C THR A 8 7.56 -12.02 -10.50
N ARG A 9 8.20 -12.99 -9.81
CA ARG A 9 7.51 -14.14 -9.23
C ARG A 9 6.46 -13.72 -8.22
N THR A 10 6.81 -12.80 -7.32
CA THR A 10 5.90 -12.31 -6.29
C THR A 10 4.74 -11.52 -6.90
N ALA A 11 4.99 -10.66 -7.89
CA ALA A 11 3.95 -9.89 -8.55
C ALA A 11 2.93 -10.80 -9.26
N ALA A 12 3.39 -11.83 -9.98
CA ALA A 12 2.51 -12.78 -10.65
C ALA A 12 1.65 -13.58 -9.66
N GLN A 13 2.21 -13.99 -8.52
CA GLN A 13 1.47 -14.66 -7.45
C GLN A 13 0.51 -13.70 -6.75
N ASP A 14 0.91 -12.46 -6.49
CA ASP A 14 0.08 -11.47 -5.78
C ASP A 14 -1.23 -11.20 -6.52
N GLU A 15 -1.19 -10.97 -7.83
CA GLU A 15 -2.37 -10.69 -8.63
C GLU A 15 -3.41 -11.82 -8.57
N SER A 16 -2.94 -13.07 -8.73
CA SER A 16 -3.83 -14.24 -8.69
C SER A 16 -4.40 -14.49 -7.29
N LEU A 17 -3.58 -14.37 -6.25
CA LEU A 17 -4.00 -14.57 -4.87
C LEU A 17 -4.88 -13.43 -4.37
N LYS A 18 -4.61 -12.18 -4.77
CA LYS A 18 -5.43 -11.02 -4.49
C LYS A 18 -6.83 -11.16 -5.05
N THR A 19 -6.95 -11.60 -6.31
CA THR A 19 -8.24 -11.92 -6.93
C THR A 19 -8.99 -12.99 -6.13
N ALA A 20 -8.32 -14.06 -5.73
CA ALA A 20 -8.93 -15.13 -4.97
C ALA A 20 -9.35 -14.71 -3.55
N VAL A 21 -8.60 -13.80 -2.88
CA VAL A 21 -9.00 -13.20 -1.59
C VAL A 21 -10.20 -12.29 -1.81
N GLY A 22 -10.19 -11.46 -2.85
CA GLY A 22 -11.30 -10.58 -3.20
C GLY A 22 -12.61 -11.31 -3.46
N GLN A 23 -12.56 -12.48 -4.10
CA GLN A 23 -13.74 -13.34 -4.33
C GLN A 23 -14.29 -13.95 -3.03
N LEU A 24 -13.42 -14.25 -2.06
CA LEU A 24 -13.83 -14.90 -0.82
C LEU A 24 -14.25 -13.90 0.27
N TRP A 25 -13.67 -12.71 0.27
CA TRP A 25 -13.84 -11.74 1.35
C TRP A 25 -14.50 -10.44 0.89
N GLY A 26 -14.12 -9.92 -0.25
CA GLY A 26 -14.57 -8.66 -0.80
C GLY A 26 -13.43 -7.88 -1.43
N THR A 27 -13.78 -7.07 -2.42
CA THR A 27 -12.85 -6.20 -3.16
C THR A 27 -12.82 -4.80 -2.55
N GLN A 28 -12.05 -3.89 -3.15
CA GLN A 28 -12.09 -2.47 -2.84
C GLN A 28 -13.52 -1.94 -2.93
N GLN A 29 -13.94 -1.15 -1.96
CA GLN A 29 -15.30 -0.61 -1.91
C GLN A 29 -15.32 0.89 -2.20
N ARG A 30 -16.36 1.30 -2.94
CA ARG A 30 -16.62 2.69 -3.26
C ARG A 30 -18.09 3.01 -3.06
N GLN A 31 -18.42 3.63 -1.93
CA GLN A 31 -19.77 4.09 -1.65
C GLN A 31 -20.01 5.43 -2.33
N SER A 32 -20.93 5.48 -3.27
CA SER A 32 -21.38 6.72 -3.88
C SER A 32 -22.48 7.38 -3.04
N ALA A 33 -22.52 8.69 -3.04
CA ALA A 33 -23.66 9.44 -2.51
C ALA A 33 -24.95 9.02 -3.24
N PRO A 34 -26.09 8.93 -2.54
CA PRO A 34 -27.35 8.66 -3.20
C PRO A 34 -27.71 9.73 -4.23
N GLN A 35 -28.35 9.31 -5.31
CA GLN A 35 -28.90 10.23 -6.30
C GLN A 35 -30.36 10.44 -6.03
N ILE A 36 -30.80 11.70 -6.06
CA ILE A 36 -32.19 12.06 -5.94
C ILE A 36 -32.66 12.85 -7.16
N TYR A 37 -33.83 12.50 -7.69
CA TYR A 37 -34.40 13.18 -8.85
C TYR A 37 -35.91 13.00 -8.87
N TYR A 38 -36.62 13.84 -9.62
CA TYR A 38 -38.01 13.63 -10.01
C TYR A 38 -38.11 13.43 -11.51
N GLN A 39 -39.22 12.84 -11.97
CA GLN A 39 -39.47 12.58 -13.39
C GLN A 39 -40.61 13.44 -13.91
N THR A 40 -40.45 13.94 -15.14
CA THR A 40 -41.55 14.46 -15.95
C THR A 40 -41.68 13.66 -17.23
N ILE A 41 -42.88 13.58 -17.80
CA ILE A 41 -43.10 12.94 -19.07
C ILE A 41 -43.01 14.00 -20.16
N GLN A 42 -42.06 13.82 -21.08
CA GLN A 42 -41.93 14.68 -22.24
C GLN A 42 -42.41 13.92 -23.48
N GLN A 43 -43.25 14.57 -24.29
CA GLN A 43 -43.66 14.05 -25.56
C GLN A 43 -42.63 14.35 -26.62
N THR A 44 -41.93 13.34 -27.13
CA THR A 44 -40.97 13.46 -28.22
C THR A 44 -41.57 12.91 -29.49
N LYS A 45 -41.56 13.68 -30.56
CA LYS A 45 -41.95 13.23 -31.88
C LYS A 45 -40.75 12.53 -32.52
N VAL A 46 -40.90 11.22 -32.74
CA VAL A 46 -39.86 10.42 -33.40
C VAL A 46 -40.35 10.13 -34.82
N GLU A 47 -39.63 10.60 -35.81
CA GLU A 47 -39.85 10.27 -37.23
C GLU A 47 -39.17 8.94 -37.53
N SER A 48 -39.96 7.92 -37.87
CA SER A 48 -39.41 6.65 -38.31
C SER A 48 -39.80 6.41 -39.78
N ALA A 49 -38.79 6.09 -40.61
CA ALA A 49 -39.02 5.73 -42.00
C ALA A 49 -39.53 4.27 -42.07
N LYS A 50 -40.78 4.12 -42.44
CA LYS A 50 -41.41 2.82 -42.73
C LYS A 50 -41.67 2.74 -44.24
N GLY A 51 -40.67 2.33 -45.04
CA GLY A 51 -40.73 2.31 -46.49
C GLY A 51 -40.61 3.73 -47.11
N ALA A 52 -41.52 4.10 -47.98
CA ALA A 52 -41.56 5.42 -48.65
C ALA A 52 -42.32 6.50 -47.84
N GLU A 53 -42.92 6.17 -46.71
CA GLU A 53 -43.69 7.11 -45.87
C GLU A 53 -42.97 7.35 -44.54
N THR A 54 -42.89 8.64 -44.15
CA THR A 54 -42.40 9.08 -42.85
C THR A 54 -43.58 9.06 -41.86
N VAL A 55 -43.57 8.15 -40.91
CA VAL A 55 -44.58 8.12 -39.86
C VAL A 55 -44.05 8.83 -38.64
N THR A 56 -44.72 9.88 -38.14
CA THR A 56 -44.40 10.59 -36.92
C THR A 56 -45.12 9.90 -35.76
N GLU A 57 -44.39 9.19 -34.92
CA GLU A 57 -44.92 8.60 -33.68
C GLU A 57 -44.61 9.55 -32.51
N THR A 58 -45.63 9.84 -31.70
CA THR A 58 -45.43 10.59 -30.45
C THR A 58 -45.10 9.57 -29.35
N ARG A 59 -43.89 9.66 -28.82
CA ARG A 59 -43.41 8.80 -27.75
C ARG A 59 -43.31 9.61 -26.44
N ASN A 60 -43.91 9.06 -25.39
CA ASN A 60 -43.79 9.62 -24.05
C ASN A 60 -42.48 9.10 -23.41
N GLU A 61 -41.50 9.97 -23.22
CA GLU A 61 -40.24 9.61 -22.59
C GLU A 61 -40.11 10.25 -21.21
N PRO A 62 -39.73 9.49 -20.17
CA PRO A 62 -39.44 10.07 -18.86
C PRO A 62 -38.13 10.86 -18.89
N VAL A 63 -38.18 12.10 -18.44
CA VAL A 63 -37.01 12.97 -18.28
C VAL A 63 -36.71 13.11 -16.79
N ASN A 64 -35.49 12.77 -16.40
CA ASN A 64 -35.03 12.87 -15.02
C ASN A 64 -34.51 14.28 -14.74
N HIS A 65 -35.01 14.90 -13.68
CA HIS A 65 -34.56 16.19 -13.17
C HIS A 65 -33.82 15.96 -11.86
N PRO A 66 -32.47 16.06 -11.84
CA PRO A 66 -31.70 15.81 -10.63
C PRO A 66 -31.98 16.90 -9.57
N LEU A 67 -32.01 16.49 -8.32
CA LEU A 67 -32.10 17.34 -7.15
C LEU A 67 -30.83 17.22 -6.31
N LEU A 68 -30.59 18.21 -5.47
CA LEU A 68 -29.48 18.18 -4.51
C LEU A 68 -29.96 17.71 -3.15
N LEU A 69 -29.17 16.86 -2.50
CA LEU A 69 -29.38 16.52 -1.10
C LEU A 69 -29.16 17.76 -0.22
N ASP A 70 -30.09 18.03 0.69
CA ASP A 70 -30.01 19.17 1.61
C ASP A 70 -29.05 18.91 2.79
N GLY A 71 -28.74 17.66 3.07
CA GLY A 71 -27.81 17.27 4.09
C GLY A 71 -27.47 15.80 4.02
N SER A 72 -26.25 15.47 4.43
CA SER A 72 -25.75 14.11 4.54
C SER A 72 -24.95 13.98 5.82
N ASP A 73 -25.33 13.04 6.69
CA ASP A 73 -24.63 12.71 7.91
C ASP A 73 -24.27 11.22 7.87
N ILE A 74 -22.98 10.93 7.76
CA ILE A 74 -22.46 9.61 7.44
C ILE A 74 -21.51 9.18 8.54
N LYS A 75 -21.70 7.95 9.03
CA LYS A 75 -20.80 7.31 9.97
C LYS A 75 -20.28 6.00 9.39
N VAL A 76 -18.94 5.84 9.43
CA VAL A 76 -18.24 4.66 8.92
C VAL A 76 -17.31 4.12 10.01
N ILE A 77 -17.45 2.86 10.35
CA ILE A 77 -16.60 2.21 11.34
C ILE A 77 -15.83 1.10 10.65
N PHE A 78 -14.50 1.13 10.77
CA PHE A 78 -13.60 0.12 10.21
C PHE A 78 -13.05 -0.78 11.28
N GLY A 79 -13.11 -2.09 11.03
CA GLY A 79 -12.37 -3.12 11.75
C GLY A 79 -11.36 -3.77 10.83
N LEU A 80 -10.05 -3.60 11.10
CA LEU A 80 -8.98 -4.17 10.29
C LEU A 80 -8.82 -5.67 10.57
N ASP A 81 -8.82 -6.48 9.52
CA ASP A 81 -8.66 -7.92 9.61
C ASP A 81 -7.68 -8.40 8.54
N TYR A 82 -6.43 -8.68 8.94
CA TYR A 82 -5.44 -9.18 8.00
C TYR A 82 -5.67 -10.63 7.63
N ARG A 83 -5.71 -10.91 6.35
CA ARG A 83 -5.83 -12.28 5.84
C ARG A 83 -4.59 -12.70 5.08
N GLN A 84 -4.17 -13.92 5.36
CA GLN A 84 -3.06 -14.55 4.67
C GLN A 84 -3.59 -15.56 3.65
N LYS A 85 -3.08 -15.48 2.42
CA LYS A 85 -3.27 -16.51 1.41
C LYS A 85 -1.93 -16.83 0.76
N GLY A 86 -1.52 -18.09 0.85
CA GLY A 86 -0.13 -18.46 0.59
C GLY A 86 0.80 -17.75 1.56
N LEU A 87 1.81 -17.07 1.04
CA LEU A 87 2.79 -16.31 1.83
C LEU A 87 2.50 -14.81 1.90
N LEU A 88 1.43 -14.36 1.23
CA LEU A 88 1.09 -12.95 1.13
C LEU A 88 -0.01 -12.58 2.13
N TRP A 89 0.16 -11.41 2.74
CA TRP A 89 -0.80 -10.77 3.62
C TRP A 89 -1.59 -9.72 2.86
N TYR A 90 -2.90 -9.74 3.05
CA TYR A 90 -3.84 -8.79 2.47
C TYR A 90 -4.51 -7.98 3.57
N SER A 91 -4.61 -6.67 3.36
CA SER A 91 -5.27 -5.75 4.27
C SER A 91 -6.77 -5.78 4.01
N THR A 92 -7.46 -6.74 4.59
CA THR A 92 -8.90 -6.84 4.55
C THR A 92 -9.52 -6.08 5.72
N TYR A 93 -10.76 -5.67 5.57
CA TYR A 93 -11.49 -4.93 6.60
C TYR A 93 -12.96 -5.32 6.64
N ARG A 94 -13.57 -5.10 7.78
CA ARG A 94 -15.02 -4.98 7.94
C ARG A 94 -15.36 -3.51 7.99
N VAL A 95 -16.49 -3.16 7.40
CA VAL A 95 -17.01 -1.81 7.43
C VAL A 95 -18.47 -1.83 7.87
N GLU A 96 -18.80 -0.98 8.84
CA GLU A 96 -20.16 -0.64 9.20
C GLU A 96 -20.45 0.76 8.67
N PHE A 97 -21.37 0.84 7.74
CA PHE A 97 -21.81 2.09 7.12
C PHE A 97 -23.18 2.47 7.63
N ASN A 98 -23.35 3.74 7.99
CA ASN A 98 -24.64 4.35 8.32
C ASN A 98 -24.69 5.77 7.75
N GLY A 99 -25.57 5.99 6.78
CA GLY A 99 -25.77 7.28 6.14
C GLY A 99 -27.19 7.79 6.38
N LYS A 100 -27.33 9.05 6.83
CA LYS A 100 -28.58 9.78 6.98
C LYS A 100 -28.60 10.91 5.96
N TYR A 101 -29.64 10.94 5.15
CA TYR A 101 -29.76 11.88 4.04
C TYR A 101 -31.06 12.66 4.16
N ARG A 102 -30.97 13.98 4.03
CA ARG A 102 -32.16 14.86 4.00
C ARG A 102 -32.54 15.12 2.57
N VAL A 103 -33.72 14.63 2.20
CA VAL A 103 -34.36 14.82 0.90
C VAL A 103 -35.43 15.87 1.00
N THR A 104 -35.31 16.97 0.23
CA THR A 104 -36.26 18.07 0.23
C THR A 104 -36.83 18.25 -1.17
N ASN A 105 -38.15 18.43 -1.27
CA ASN A 105 -38.77 18.86 -2.50
C ASN A 105 -38.53 20.35 -2.73
N GLN A 106 -37.57 20.66 -3.59
CA GLN A 106 -37.20 22.04 -3.92
C GLN A 106 -38.05 22.66 -5.04
N THR A 107 -39.06 21.93 -5.52
CA THR A 107 -39.99 22.42 -6.55
C THR A 107 -41.25 23.07 -5.92
N ASP A 108 -42.02 23.73 -6.74
CA ASP A 108 -43.27 24.41 -6.39
C ASP A 108 -44.54 23.52 -6.48
N ALA A 109 -44.38 22.23 -6.78
CA ALA A 109 -45.44 21.27 -6.91
C ALA A 109 -45.17 19.97 -6.14
N ASP A 110 -46.23 19.24 -5.78
CA ASP A 110 -46.13 17.88 -5.25
C ASP A 110 -45.34 16.99 -6.22
N ARG A 111 -44.32 16.29 -5.72
CA ARG A 111 -43.50 15.44 -6.53
C ARG A 111 -43.28 14.06 -5.89
N GLU A 112 -43.19 13.04 -6.73
CA GLU A 112 -42.57 11.78 -6.38
C GLU A 112 -41.06 11.94 -6.63
N ILE A 113 -40.27 11.91 -5.57
CA ILE A 113 -38.81 11.99 -5.62
C ILE A 113 -38.26 10.57 -5.54
N PHE A 114 -37.45 10.20 -6.50
CA PHE A 114 -36.70 8.96 -6.51
C PHE A 114 -35.46 9.13 -5.68
N PHE A 115 -35.21 8.19 -4.79
CA PHE A 115 -33.98 8.06 -4.02
C PHE A 115 -33.27 6.79 -4.47
N ASP A 116 -32.16 6.94 -5.20
CA ASP A 116 -31.38 5.85 -5.74
C ASP A 116 -30.10 5.68 -4.93
N PHE A 117 -29.93 4.52 -4.31
CA PHE A 117 -28.77 4.14 -3.53
C PHE A 117 -28.05 2.98 -4.19
N SER A 118 -26.78 3.16 -4.53
CA SER A 118 -25.95 2.12 -5.13
C SER A 118 -25.08 1.43 -4.08
N ALA A 119 -25.03 0.12 -4.13
CA ALA A 119 -24.10 -0.66 -3.32
C ALA A 119 -22.64 -0.32 -3.69
N PRO A 120 -21.69 -0.33 -2.72
CA PRO A 120 -20.30 0.12 -2.96
C PRO A 120 -19.49 -0.77 -3.89
N THR A 121 -19.91 -2.02 -4.11
CA THR A 121 -19.28 -2.92 -5.09
C THR A 121 -20.31 -3.91 -5.63
N GLN A 122 -20.14 -4.30 -6.89
CA GLN A 122 -20.95 -5.36 -7.49
C GLN A 122 -20.51 -6.72 -6.95
N GLY A 123 -21.47 -7.55 -6.51
CA GLY A 123 -21.18 -8.87 -5.96
C GLY A 123 -20.62 -8.86 -4.52
N GLY A 124 -20.67 -7.74 -3.83
CA GLY A 124 -20.32 -7.66 -2.40
C GLY A 124 -21.36 -8.35 -1.52
N VAL A 125 -20.94 -8.77 -0.34
CA VAL A 125 -21.82 -9.27 0.72
C VAL A 125 -22.19 -8.12 1.63
N TYR A 126 -23.48 -7.93 1.83
CA TYR A 126 -24.05 -6.89 2.69
C TYR A 126 -24.92 -7.55 3.74
N ASP A 127 -24.53 -7.44 4.99
CA ASP A 127 -25.29 -7.91 6.14
C ASP A 127 -25.95 -6.75 6.89
N ASN A 128 -26.96 -7.05 7.69
CA ASN A 128 -27.71 -6.08 8.48
C ASN A 128 -28.20 -4.86 7.67
N PHE A 129 -28.56 -5.08 6.39
CA PHE A 129 -29.03 -4.00 5.55
C PHE A 129 -30.33 -3.41 6.10
N ARG A 130 -30.32 -2.12 6.32
CA ARG A 130 -31.45 -1.35 6.86
C ARG A 130 -31.71 -0.12 6.00
N PHE A 131 -32.97 0.08 5.67
CA PHE A 131 -33.45 1.25 4.94
C PHE A 131 -34.66 1.84 5.66
N VAL A 132 -34.56 3.11 6.05
CA VAL A 132 -35.57 3.80 6.87
C VAL A 132 -35.94 5.11 6.19
N VAL A 133 -37.23 5.38 6.06
CA VAL A 133 -37.77 6.63 5.53
C VAL A 133 -38.75 7.22 6.55
N GLY A 134 -38.50 8.45 6.98
CA GLY A 134 -39.35 9.11 7.96
C GLY A 134 -39.46 8.37 9.30
N GLY A 135 -38.36 7.71 9.72
CA GLY A 135 -38.33 6.89 10.93
C GLY A 135 -39.00 5.53 10.81
N LYS A 136 -39.57 5.19 9.64
CA LYS A 136 -40.20 3.89 9.38
C LYS A 136 -39.29 3.01 8.54
N GLU A 137 -38.96 1.83 9.06
CA GLU A 137 -38.19 0.85 8.31
C GLU A 137 -39.02 0.23 7.18
N ILE A 138 -38.39 0.13 5.99
CA ILE A 138 -38.98 -0.43 4.79
C ILE A 138 -38.33 -1.79 4.51
N PRO A 139 -38.99 -2.90 4.86
CA PRO A 139 -38.41 -4.22 4.65
C PRO A 139 -38.50 -4.65 3.19
N ASN A 140 -37.63 -5.59 2.80
CA ASN A 140 -37.69 -6.33 1.52
C ASN A 140 -37.62 -5.45 0.26
N LEU A 141 -36.83 -4.40 0.27
CA LEU A 141 -36.62 -3.58 -0.92
C LEU A 141 -35.80 -4.36 -1.95
N PRO A 142 -36.23 -4.40 -3.22
CA PRO A 142 -35.49 -5.11 -4.26
C PRO A 142 -34.22 -4.32 -4.62
N PHE A 143 -33.08 -5.01 -4.58
CA PHE A 143 -31.84 -4.56 -5.20
C PHE A 143 -31.80 -5.03 -6.65
N ASN A 144 -31.86 -4.11 -7.60
CA ASN A 144 -31.77 -4.38 -9.02
C ASN A 144 -30.41 -3.90 -9.53
N ALA A 145 -29.61 -4.82 -10.10
CA ALA A 145 -28.29 -4.52 -10.64
C ALA A 145 -27.35 -3.78 -9.66
N GLY A 146 -27.46 -4.08 -8.36
CA GLY A 146 -26.62 -3.45 -7.32
C GLY A 146 -27.10 -2.08 -6.85
N ALA A 147 -28.29 -1.64 -7.23
CA ALA A 147 -28.91 -0.39 -6.79
C ALA A 147 -30.30 -0.61 -6.20
N LEU A 148 -30.64 0.20 -5.21
CA LEU A 148 -31.95 0.33 -4.61
C LEU A 148 -32.58 1.62 -5.12
N SER A 149 -33.83 1.59 -5.56
CA SER A 149 -34.62 2.77 -5.90
C SER A 149 -35.89 2.80 -5.07
N HIS A 150 -36.14 3.94 -4.39
CA HIS A 150 -37.35 4.13 -3.61
C HIS A 150 -37.99 5.48 -3.93
N LYS A 151 -39.32 5.51 -3.97
CA LYS A 151 -40.11 6.74 -4.25
C LYS A 151 -40.61 7.36 -2.97
N ILE A 152 -40.40 8.65 -2.81
CA ILE A 152 -40.87 9.44 -1.68
C ILE A 152 -41.75 10.57 -2.21
N ARG A 153 -43.00 10.64 -1.77
CA ARG A 153 -43.90 11.73 -2.15
C ARG A 153 -43.79 12.86 -1.19
N LEU A 154 -43.42 14.05 -1.70
CA LEU A 154 -43.21 15.24 -0.90
C LEU A 154 -43.97 16.42 -1.50
N ALA A 155 -44.67 17.20 -0.63
CA ALA A 155 -45.21 18.51 -0.96
C ALA A 155 -44.11 19.56 -1.17
N PRO A 156 -44.39 20.70 -1.81
CA PRO A 156 -43.41 21.78 -1.96
C PRO A 156 -42.78 22.20 -0.63
N GLY A 157 -41.45 22.25 -0.58
CA GLY A 157 -40.67 22.58 0.61
C GLY A 157 -40.66 21.54 1.73
N GLN A 158 -41.37 20.42 1.59
CA GLN A 158 -41.36 19.31 2.55
C GLN A 158 -40.04 18.58 2.48
N SER A 159 -39.49 18.16 3.64
CA SER A 159 -38.29 17.34 3.76
C SER A 159 -38.57 16.02 4.45
N GLU A 160 -37.83 15.00 4.06
CA GLU A 160 -37.86 13.67 4.69
C GLU A 160 -36.44 13.16 4.95
N MET A 161 -36.26 12.39 6.02
CA MET A 161 -35.01 11.75 6.35
C MET A 161 -34.99 10.33 5.83
N VAL A 162 -33.94 9.99 5.09
CA VAL A 162 -33.66 8.63 4.61
C VAL A 162 -32.40 8.13 5.29
N GLU A 163 -32.48 6.98 5.96
CA GLU A 163 -31.34 6.32 6.57
C GLU A 163 -31.05 5.02 5.85
N VAL A 164 -29.76 4.81 5.55
CA VAL A 164 -29.26 3.57 4.94
C VAL A 164 -28.11 3.05 5.79
N GLY A 165 -28.24 1.80 6.25
CA GLY A 165 -27.19 1.14 7.03
C GLY A 165 -26.88 -0.26 6.50
N TYR A 166 -25.63 -0.66 6.56
CA TYR A 166 -25.18 -2.02 6.24
C TYR A 166 -23.82 -2.32 6.85
N GLY A 167 -23.57 -3.62 7.08
CA GLY A 167 -22.24 -4.19 7.29
C GLY A 167 -21.70 -4.78 6.00
N SER A 168 -20.41 -4.66 5.75
CA SER A 168 -19.78 -5.26 4.57
C SER A 168 -18.30 -5.55 4.81
N GLN A 169 -17.66 -6.19 3.84
CA GLN A 169 -16.26 -6.61 3.90
C GLN A 169 -15.55 -6.16 2.63
N GLY A 170 -14.32 -5.67 2.78
CA GLY A 170 -13.53 -5.17 1.67
C GLY A 170 -12.03 -5.37 1.86
N MET A 171 -11.24 -4.88 0.90
CA MET A 171 -9.79 -5.03 0.86
C MET A 171 -9.12 -3.76 0.35
N ASP A 172 -7.95 -3.45 0.90
CA ASP A 172 -7.00 -2.40 0.54
C ASP A 172 -7.49 -0.97 0.80
N GLU A 173 -8.59 -0.54 0.18
CA GLU A 173 -9.06 0.84 0.22
C GLU A 173 -10.59 0.90 0.33
N TRP A 174 -11.06 1.97 0.98
CA TRP A 174 -12.47 2.34 1.00
C TRP A 174 -12.62 3.80 0.57
N TRP A 175 -13.67 4.07 -0.23
CA TRP A 175 -13.91 5.39 -0.78
C TRP A 175 -15.35 5.83 -0.58
N TYR A 176 -15.53 7.13 -0.33
CA TYR A 176 -16.80 7.82 -0.47
C TYR A 176 -16.73 8.80 -1.65
N ASP A 177 -17.69 8.68 -2.58
CA ASP A 177 -17.71 9.38 -3.85
C ASP A 177 -18.94 10.29 -3.92
N PHE A 178 -18.72 11.59 -4.14
CA PHE A 178 -19.80 12.56 -4.27
C PHE A 178 -20.53 12.54 -5.62
N GLY A 179 -20.01 11.81 -6.61
CA GLY A 179 -20.54 11.70 -7.97
C GLY A 179 -19.44 11.78 -9.03
N LYS A 180 -19.83 11.68 -10.31
CA LYS A 180 -18.88 11.63 -11.43
C LYS A 180 -18.26 12.97 -11.80
N GLU A 181 -18.87 14.08 -11.42
CA GLU A 181 -18.50 15.45 -11.76
C GLU A 181 -18.31 16.30 -10.50
N VAL A 182 -17.92 17.56 -10.69
CA VAL A 182 -17.89 18.53 -9.58
C VAL A 182 -19.31 18.78 -9.13
N ASN A 183 -19.66 18.34 -7.93
CA ASN A 183 -20.97 18.45 -7.35
C ASN A 183 -20.97 19.44 -6.19
N GLN A 184 -22.09 20.13 -6.04
CA GLN A 184 -22.37 20.89 -4.83
C GLN A 184 -22.96 19.97 -3.77
N VAL A 185 -22.37 19.98 -2.59
CA VAL A 185 -22.82 19.20 -1.43
C VAL A 185 -23.12 20.18 -0.30
N LYS A 186 -24.32 20.07 0.27
CA LYS A 186 -24.77 20.94 1.37
C LYS A 186 -24.82 20.15 2.67
N ASN A 187 -24.48 20.80 3.78
CA ASN A 187 -24.56 20.27 5.14
C ASN A 187 -24.04 18.83 5.23
N PHE A 188 -22.79 18.66 4.77
CA PHE A 188 -22.13 17.35 4.71
C PHE A 188 -21.34 17.09 5.99
N SER A 189 -21.57 15.95 6.60
CA SER A 189 -20.79 15.40 7.69
C SER A 189 -20.44 13.94 7.36
N LEU A 190 -19.16 13.60 7.46
CA LEU A 190 -18.71 12.22 7.43
C LEU A 190 -17.74 11.99 8.58
N GLU A 191 -18.02 10.96 9.38
CA GLU A 191 -17.18 10.51 10.48
C GLU A 191 -16.68 9.12 10.17
N MET A 192 -15.36 8.93 10.20
CA MET A 192 -14.71 7.62 10.11
C MET A 192 -14.06 7.26 11.43
N GLN A 193 -14.32 6.06 11.93
CA GLN A 193 -13.67 5.49 13.10
C GLN A 193 -12.85 4.28 12.68
N THR A 194 -11.61 4.18 13.18
CA THR A 194 -10.70 3.05 12.90
C THR A 194 -10.28 2.37 14.20
N ASP A 195 -10.00 1.08 14.14
CA ASP A 195 -9.40 0.29 15.22
C ASP A 195 -7.86 0.16 15.07
N PHE A 196 -7.27 0.91 14.13
CA PHE A 196 -5.85 0.94 13.83
C PHE A 196 -5.29 2.36 13.86
N ASP A 197 -4.00 2.48 14.16
CA ASP A 197 -3.28 3.75 14.34
C ASP A 197 -2.57 4.25 13.08
N GLN A 198 -2.18 3.35 12.18
CA GLN A 198 -1.55 3.68 10.91
C GLN A 198 -2.59 4.05 9.87
N ILE A 199 -2.84 5.35 9.73
CA ILE A 199 -3.79 5.86 8.72
C ILE A 199 -3.03 6.49 7.55
N ASP A 200 -3.51 6.22 6.35
CA ASP A 200 -3.03 6.83 5.12
C ASP A 200 -4.21 7.16 4.20
N PHE A 201 -4.02 8.19 3.37
CA PHE A 201 -5.05 8.66 2.46
C PHE A 201 -4.58 8.46 1.03
N PRO A 202 -5.43 7.92 0.14
CA PRO A 202 -5.09 7.78 -1.26
C PRO A 202 -4.79 9.13 -1.90
N GLN A 203 -4.00 9.13 -2.97
CA GLN A 203 -3.76 10.34 -3.75
C GLN A 203 -5.07 10.94 -4.25
N SER A 204 -5.15 12.26 -4.27
CA SER A 204 -6.36 13.02 -4.66
C SER A 204 -7.57 12.76 -3.78
N SER A 205 -7.37 12.40 -2.51
CA SER A 205 -8.43 12.32 -1.52
C SER A 205 -8.51 13.61 -0.70
N LEU A 206 -9.71 13.92 -0.22
CA LEU A 206 -9.98 15.07 0.62
C LEU A 206 -9.51 14.77 2.06
N SER A 207 -8.64 15.63 2.60
CA SER A 207 -8.17 15.50 3.99
C SER A 207 -9.27 15.79 5.00
N PRO A 208 -9.28 15.12 6.18
CA PRO A 208 -10.24 15.40 7.23
C PRO A 208 -10.09 16.82 7.79
N THR A 209 -11.22 17.44 8.16
CA THR A 209 -11.24 18.75 8.83
C THR A 209 -10.83 18.66 10.28
N GLN A 210 -11.09 17.51 10.91
CA GLN A 210 -10.68 17.21 12.28
C GLN A 210 -10.15 15.78 12.37
N LYS A 211 -9.16 15.58 13.23
CA LYS A 211 -8.48 14.31 13.42
C LYS A 211 -8.17 14.14 14.89
N THR A 212 -8.79 13.17 15.53
CA THR A 212 -8.66 12.89 16.96
C THR A 212 -8.22 11.44 17.15
N GLN A 213 -7.16 11.24 17.90
CA GLN A 213 -6.71 9.89 18.27
C GLN A 213 -7.52 9.43 19.49
N GLY A 214 -8.12 8.25 19.41
CA GLY A 214 -8.90 7.65 20.48
C GLY A 214 -8.64 6.15 20.61
N GLY A 215 -8.28 5.70 21.78
CA GLY A 215 -8.03 4.28 22.04
C GLY A 215 -6.95 3.67 21.14
N SER A 216 -7.30 2.64 20.38
CA SER A 216 -6.40 1.95 19.44
C SER A 216 -6.40 2.53 18.03
N GLY A 217 -7.19 3.58 17.75
CA GLY A 217 -7.37 4.09 16.40
C GLY A 217 -7.64 5.59 16.33
N TRP A 218 -8.30 5.99 15.27
CA TRP A 218 -8.59 7.38 14.95
C TRP A 218 -10.07 7.63 14.75
N GLU A 219 -10.51 8.85 15.11
CA GLU A 219 -11.76 9.47 14.72
C GLU A 219 -11.44 10.62 13.77
N LEU A 220 -11.91 10.51 12.54
CA LEU A 220 -11.66 11.46 11.46
C LEU A 220 -12.98 12.06 11.02
N LYS A 221 -13.05 13.40 10.93
CA LYS A 221 -14.26 14.12 10.55
C LYS A 221 -14.03 14.99 9.33
N TRP A 222 -14.99 14.96 8.41
CA TRP A 222 -15.14 15.89 7.30
C TRP A 222 -16.47 16.62 7.48
N GLN A 223 -16.41 17.92 7.68
CA GLN A 223 -17.60 18.72 7.95
C GLN A 223 -17.59 19.97 7.07
N TYR A 224 -18.62 20.11 6.25
CA TYR A 224 -18.78 21.21 5.30
C TYR A 224 -20.22 21.70 5.25
N SER A 225 -20.45 23.00 5.42
CA SER A 225 -21.78 23.64 5.24
C SER A 225 -22.15 23.67 3.76
N SER A 226 -21.17 23.97 2.89
CA SER A 226 -21.29 23.93 1.43
C SER A 226 -19.94 23.59 0.85
N LEU A 227 -19.89 22.54 0.06
CA LEU A 227 -18.68 22.06 -0.61
C LEU A 227 -18.96 21.95 -2.11
N LEU A 228 -18.09 22.52 -2.93
CA LEU A 228 -18.05 22.29 -4.36
C LEU A 228 -16.78 21.46 -4.65
N SER A 229 -16.93 20.19 -4.95
CA SER A 229 -15.79 19.29 -5.09
C SER A 229 -16.03 18.16 -6.09
N GLY A 230 -15.01 17.83 -6.87
CA GLY A 230 -14.87 16.57 -7.60
C GLY A 230 -13.92 15.57 -6.91
N VAL A 231 -13.41 15.94 -5.72
CA VAL A 231 -12.46 15.13 -4.96
C VAL A 231 -13.24 14.22 -4.01
N LYS A 232 -12.80 12.97 -3.89
CA LYS A 232 -13.42 11.93 -3.06
C LYS A 232 -12.79 11.87 -1.69
N ILE A 233 -13.43 11.20 -0.75
CA ILE A 233 -12.85 10.87 0.54
C ILE A 233 -12.42 9.40 0.49
N GLY A 234 -11.18 9.13 0.83
CA GLY A 234 -10.63 7.76 0.79
C GLY A 234 -9.82 7.43 2.02
N MET A 235 -9.74 6.13 2.35
CA MET A 235 -8.92 5.56 3.39
C MET A 235 -8.16 4.37 2.81
N VAL A 236 -6.84 4.33 3.04
CA VAL A 236 -5.97 3.17 2.73
C VAL A 236 -5.78 2.35 3.99
N MET A 237 -6.02 1.06 3.89
CA MET A 237 -5.81 0.15 5.01
C MET A 237 -4.30 -0.13 5.20
N PRO A 238 -3.81 -0.19 6.46
CA PRO A 238 -2.43 -0.51 6.74
C PRO A 238 -2.01 -1.84 6.13
N ARG A 239 -0.80 -1.92 5.60
CA ARG A 239 -0.27 -3.15 4.99
C ARG A 239 0.72 -3.83 5.92
N LYS A 240 0.67 -5.15 5.96
CA LYS A 240 1.76 -5.96 6.54
C LYS A 240 2.89 -6.12 5.55
N LEU A 241 4.09 -6.24 6.07
CA LEU A 241 5.29 -6.49 5.26
C LEU A 241 5.16 -7.83 4.54
N ASN A 242 5.16 -7.79 3.22
CA ASN A 242 5.15 -8.98 2.37
C ASN A 242 6.58 -9.44 2.04
N PRO A 243 6.87 -10.76 2.15
CA PRO A 243 8.22 -11.28 2.01
C PRO A 243 8.89 -10.95 0.68
N GLY A 244 8.20 -11.12 -0.43
CA GLY A 244 8.78 -10.99 -1.76
C GLY A 244 9.30 -9.59 -2.10
N PRO A 245 8.47 -8.52 -2.01
CA PRO A 245 8.92 -7.15 -2.22
C PRO A 245 10.07 -6.76 -1.29
N TRP A 246 10.02 -7.17 -0.04
CA TRP A 246 11.05 -6.88 0.96
C TRP A 246 12.40 -7.53 0.60
N VAL A 247 12.43 -8.83 0.27
CA VAL A 247 13.63 -9.55 -0.19
C VAL A 247 14.18 -8.92 -1.46
N SER A 248 13.31 -8.53 -2.38
CA SER A 248 13.69 -7.86 -3.62
C SER A 248 14.44 -6.55 -3.35
N GLN A 249 13.93 -5.68 -2.47
CA GLN A 249 14.58 -4.42 -2.09
C GLN A 249 15.96 -4.65 -1.48
N ILE A 250 16.10 -5.58 -0.53
CA ILE A 250 17.40 -5.93 0.07
C ILE A 250 18.38 -6.43 -1.00
N THR A 251 17.89 -7.28 -1.91
CA THR A 251 18.74 -7.87 -2.96
C THR A 251 19.19 -6.81 -3.97
N PHE A 252 18.36 -5.83 -4.31
CA PHE A 252 18.76 -4.70 -5.16
C PHE A 252 19.78 -3.79 -4.49
N ALA A 253 19.75 -3.65 -3.18
CA ALA A 253 20.70 -2.85 -2.41
C ALA A 253 22.01 -3.61 -2.11
N ALA A 254 22.07 -4.94 -2.32
CA ALA A 254 23.23 -5.78 -2.06
C ALA A 254 24.55 -5.29 -2.69
N PRO A 255 24.59 -4.76 -3.94
CA PRO A 255 25.84 -4.25 -4.51
C PRO A 255 26.46 -3.10 -3.71
N VAL A 256 25.65 -2.21 -3.13
CA VAL A 256 26.14 -1.10 -2.29
C VAL A 256 26.77 -1.66 -1.01
N SER A 257 26.07 -2.54 -0.35
CA SER A 257 26.52 -3.22 0.88
C SER A 257 27.80 -4.01 0.67
N LEU A 258 27.86 -4.80 -0.41
CA LEU A 258 29.04 -5.60 -0.79
C LEU A 258 30.24 -4.69 -1.14
N PHE A 259 30.02 -3.59 -1.85
CA PHE A 259 31.07 -2.62 -2.16
C PHE A 259 31.65 -2.02 -0.88
N LEU A 260 30.84 -1.57 0.05
CA LEU A 260 31.31 -1.03 1.34
C LEU A 260 32.08 -2.08 2.14
N PHE A 261 31.56 -3.30 2.18
CA PHE A 261 32.23 -4.43 2.83
C PHE A 261 33.63 -4.67 2.24
N PHE A 262 33.73 -4.84 0.92
CA PHE A 262 35.00 -5.05 0.25
C PHE A 262 35.95 -3.87 0.37
N PHE A 263 35.45 -2.65 0.31
CA PHE A 263 36.25 -1.45 0.48
C PHE A 263 36.95 -1.46 1.84
N VAL A 264 36.21 -1.73 2.92
CA VAL A 264 36.80 -1.77 4.28
C VAL A 264 37.72 -2.97 4.46
N VAL A 265 37.37 -4.15 3.95
CA VAL A 265 38.23 -5.33 3.96
C VAL A 265 39.56 -5.03 3.23
N PHE A 266 39.49 -4.40 2.04
CA PHE A 266 40.70 -4.02 1.28
C PHE A 266 41.57 -3.06 2.05
N VAL A 267 40.99 -2.00 2.65
CA VAL A 267 41.77 -1.03 3.47
C VAL A 267 42.42 -1.74 4.66
N LEU A 268 41.66 -2.55 5.41
CA LEU A 268 42.20 -3.26 6.57
C LEU A 268 43.32 -4.25 6.22
N THR A 269 43.16 -5.01 5.15
CA THR A 269 44.18 -5.97 4.71
C THR A 269 45.41 -5.28 4.21
N THR A 270 45.28 -4.12 3.52
CA THR A 270 46.40 -3.31 3.06
C THR A 270 47.18 -2.70 4.26
N VAL A 271 46.49 -2.08 5.23
CA VAL A 271 47.11 -1.51 6.41
C VAL A 271 47.81 -2.55 7.28
N LYS A 272 47.18 -3.75 7.44
CA LYS A 272 47.75 -4.86 8.21
C LYS A 272 48.76 -5.70 7.41
N LYS A 273 49.02 -5.37 6.15
CA LYS A 273 49.92 -6.09 5.24
C LYS A 273 49.55 -7.56 5.06
N ILE A 274 48.25 -7.86 5.08
CA ILE A 274 47.71 -9.19 4.84
C ILE A 274 47.60 -9.39 3.33
N LYS A 275 48.25 -10.38 2.78
CA LYS A 275 48.18 -10.69 1.35
C LYS A 275 46.93 -11.60 1.09
N LEU A 276 45.88 -11.02 0.51
CA LEU A 276 44.75 -11.78 0.00
C LEU A 276 44.81 -11.89 -1.52
N HIS A 277 44.74 -13.13 -2.01
CA HIS A 277 44.65 -13.38 -3.45
C HIS A 277 43.26 -12.92 -3.98
N PRO A 278 43.15 -12.42 -5.23
CA PRO A 278 41.83 -12.06 -5.80
C PRO A 278 40.75 -13.14 -5.70
N MET A 279 41.15 -14.42 -5.81
CA MET A 279 40.22 -15.55 -5.62
C MET A 279 39.60 -15.61 -4.23
N ASN A 280 40.32 -15.11 -3.20
CA ASN A 280 39.76 -15.07 -1.84
C ASN A 280 38.59 -14.05 -1.76
N TYR A 281 38.71 -12.90 -2.43
CA TYR A 281 37.62 -11.92 -2.53
C TYR A 281 36.41 -12.52 -3.27
N PHE A 282 36.66 -13.36 -4.30
CA PHE A 282 35.56 -14.06 -4.99
C PHE A 282 34.78 -14.97 -4.02
N PHE A 283 35.47 -15.80 -3.24
CA PHE A 283 34.81 -16.71 -2.28
C PHE A 283 34.12 -15.97 -1.15
N ILE A 284 34.71 -14.86 -0.65
CA ILE A 284 34.08 -13.99 0.35
C ILE A 284 32.82 -13.36 -0.23
N GLY A 285 32.84 -12.88 -1.48
CA GLY A 285 31.69 -12.36 -2.18
C GLY A 285 30.59 -13.41 -2.39
N ALA A 286 30.97 -14.62 -2.76
CA ALA A 286 30.03 -15.74 -2.89
C ALA A 286 29.36 -16.08 -1.54
N ALA A 287 30.14 -16.11 -0.45
CA ALA A 287 29.62 -16.32 0.89
C ALA A 287 28.72 -15.17 1.36
N PHE A 288 29.05 -13.93 1.00
CA PHE A 288 28.18 -12.77 1.24
C PHE A 288 26.86 -12.91 0.47
N PHE A 289 26.92 -13.28 -0.80
CA PHE A 289 25.74 -13.44 -1.65
C PHE A 289 24.84 -14.63 -1.27
N SER A 290 25.41 -15.63 -0.57
CA SER A 290 24.65 -16.77 -0.06
C SER A 290 23.50 -16.34 0.86
N PHE A 291 23.66 -15.24 1.61
CA PHE A 291 22.59 -14.64 2.41
C PHE A 291 21.37 -14.28 1.53
N HIS A 292 21.60 -13.54 0.44
CA HIS A 292 20.51 -13.09 -0.45
C HIS A 292 19.85 -14.26 -1.17
N LEU A 293 20.67 -15.23 -1.61
CA LEU A 293 20.16 -16.42 -2.29
C LEU A 293 19.31 -17.27 -1.34
N LEU A 294 19.83 -17.56 -0.15
CA LEU A 294 19.11 -18.34 0.84
C LEU A 294 17.84 -17.63 1.32
N LEU A 295 17.92 -16.31 1.56
CA LEU A 295 16.79 -15.49 1.99
C LEU A 295 15.65 -15.53 0.96
N ALA A 296 15.97 -15.45 -0.34
CA ALA A 296 14.99 -15.45 -1.43
C ALA A 296 14.15 -16.74 -1.52
N TYR A 297 14.65 -17.83 -0.98
CA TYR A 297 13.94 -19.12 -0.96
C TYR A 297 13.41 -19.48 0.44
N LEU A 298 14.16 -19.16 1.49
CA LEU A 298 13.79 -19.57 2.86
C LEU A 298 12.59 -18.79 3.37
N VAL A 299 12.46 -17.53 2.99
CA VAL A 299 11.33 -16.65 3.37
C VAL A 299 9.98 -17.17 2.86
N ASP A 300 9.99 -18.03 1.84
CA ASP A 300 8.80 -18.70 1.31
C ASP A 300 8.31 -19.85 2.23
N HIS A 301 9.11 -20.29 3.18
CA HIS A 301 8.78 -21.46 4.01
C HIS A 301 8.59 -21.13 5.49
N ILE A 302 9.25 -20.08 5.99
CA ILE A 302 9.22 -19.68 7.39
C ILE A 302 9.09 -18.16 7.52
N SER A 303 8.83 -17.68 8.73
CA SER A 303 8.64 -16.23 8.97
C SER A 303 9.87 -15.41 8.56
N ILE A 304 9.64 -14.17 8.11
CA ILE A 304 10.67 -13.23 7.62
C ILE A 304 11.80 -13.07 8.64
N HIS A 305 11.46 -12.90 9.94
CA HIS A 305 12.45 -12.68 10.99
C HIS A 305 13.35 -13.91 11.23
N VAL A 306 12.77 -15.10 11.23
CA VAL A 306 13.53 -16.36 11.42
C VAL A 306 14.38 -16.64 10.19
N SER A 307 13.86 -16.43 8.98
CA SER A 307 14.61 -16.54 7.74
C SER A 307 15.83 -15.61 7.73
N PHE A 308 15.62 -14.35 8.11
CA PHE A 308 16.68 -13.35 8.18
C PHE A 308 17.78 -13.76 9.16
N LEU A 309 17.42 -14.23 10.35
CA LEU A 309 18.39 -14.69 11.36
C LEU A 309 19.20 -15.90 10.87
N ILE A 310 18.55 -16.91 10.30
CA ILE A 310 19.23 -18.10 9.77
C ILE A 310 20.19 -17.71 8.65
N CYS A 311 19.74 -16.91 7.68
CA CYS A 311 20.56 -16.48 6.55
C CYS A 311 21.78 -15.66 7.00
N SER A 312 21.59 -14.79 8.01
CA SER A 312 22.67 -14.01 8.63
C SER A 312 23.73 -14.93 9.26
N MET A 313 23.29 -15.89 10.07
CA MET A 313 24.20 -16.85 10.72
C MET A 313 24.97 -17.69 9.70
N VAL A 314 24.30 -18.21 8.67
CA VAL A 314 24.94 -19.02 7.61
C VAL A 314 25.98 -18.20 6.88
N SER A 315 25.68 -16.98 6.44
CA SER A 315 26.60 -16.14 5.69
C SER A 315 27.84 -15.74 6.53
N ILE A 316 27.62 -15.34 7.79
CA ILE A 316 28.75 -15.05 8.72
C ILE A 316 29.61 -16.28 8.95
N ALA A 317 29.00 -17.44 9.18
CA ALA A 317 29.72 -18.69 9.38
C ALA A 317 30.56 -19.07 8.18
N LEU A 318 30.05 -18.90 6.96
CA LEU A 318 30.80 -19.15 5.71
C LEU A 318 32.00 -18.25 5.58
N VAL A 319 31.84 -16.91 5.75
CA VAL A 319 32.96 -15.96 5.65
C VAL A 319 34.02 -16.22 6.72
N VAL A 320 33.58 -16.39 7.97
CA VAL A 320 34.49 -16.61 9.10
C VAL A 320 35.24 -17.94 8.94
N SER A 321 34.53 -19.04 8.58
CA SER A 321 35.15 -20.34 8.39
C SER A 321 36.20 -20.31 7.29
N TYR A 322 35.91 -19.63 6.18
CA TYR A 322 36.85 -19.49 5.07
C TYR A 322 38.08 -18.64 5.44
N LEU A 323 37.88 -17.45 5.98
CA LEU A 323 38.95 -16.51 6.34
C LEU A 323 39.83 -17.04 7.50
N ARG A 324 39.28 -17.90 8.37
CA ARG A 324 40.06 -18.58 9.39
C ARG A 324 41.17 -19.44 8.79
N LEU A 325 40.89 -20.10 7.67
CA LEU A 325 41.87 -20.95 6.97
C LEU A 325 42.89 -20.12 6.19
N VAL A 326 42.49 -18.99 5.63
CA VAL A 326 43.34 -18.17 4.75
C VAL A 326 44.20 -17.16 5.53
N VAL A 327 43.66 -16.51 6.55
CA VAL A 327 44.33 -15.39 7.26
C VAL A 327 44.64 -15.75 8.72
N GLY A 328 43.73 -16.50 9.35
CA GLY A 328 43.86 -16.88 10.77
C GLY A 328 42.65 -16.46 11.62
N ASN A 329 42.60 -17.03 12.84
CA ASN A 329 41.42 -16.94 13.69
C ASN A 329 41.05 -15.53 14.09
N ARG A 330 42.01 -14.70 14.53
CA ARG A 330 41.72 -13.34 15.04
C ARG A 330 41.08 -12.46 13.98
N PHE A 331 41.65 -12.44 12.78
CA PHE A 331 41.11 -11.65 11.68
C PHE A 331 39.73 -12.14 11.26
N ALA A 332 39.55 -13.45 11.16
CA ALA A 332 38.29 -14.04 10.71
C ALA A 332 37.15 -13.76 11.68
N PHE A 333 37.33 -14.00 12.98
CA PHE A 333 36.27 -13.87 13.97
C PHE A 333 35.99 -12.44 14.37
N VAL A 334 37.01 -11.60 14.53
CA VAL A 334 36.84 -10.23 15.03
C VAL A 334 36.61 -9.28 13.86
N GLU A 335 37.59 -9.11 12.97
CA GLU A 335 37.51 -8.07 11.95
C GLU A 335 36.49 -8.45 10.87
N ALA A 336 36.64 -9.61 10.25
CA ALA A 336 35.75 -10.00 9.17
C ALA A 336 34.31 -10.32 9.66
N GLY A 337 34.18 -10.93 10.85
CA GLY A 337 32.89 -11.20 11.47
C GLY A 337 32.13 -9.93 11.79
N ILE A 338 32.78 -8.90 12.38
CA ILE A 338 32.16 -7.61 12.65
C ILE A 338 31.79 -6.89 11.35
N LEU A 339 32.69 -6.89 10.35
CA LEU A 339 32.38 -6.27 9.06
C LEU A 339 31.20 -6.94 8.35
N GLN A 340 31.16 -8.27 8.37
CA GLN A 340 30.04 -9.03 7.81
C GLN A 340 28.73 -8.70 8.56
N PHE A 341 28.78 -8.62 9.88
CA PHE A 341 27.63 -8.24 10.68
C PHE A 341 27.13 -6.82 10.35
N VAL A 342 28.05 -5.83 10.28
CA VAL A 342 27.70 -4.44 9.99
C VAL A 342 27.17 -4.27 8.57
N TYR A 343 27.95 -4.72 7.56
CA TYR A 343 27.64 -4.43 6.17
C TYR A 343 26.65 -5.40 5.52
N LEU A 344 26.41 -6.56 6.10
CA LEU A 344 25.35 -7.46 5.63
C LEU A 344 24.13 -7.39 6.54
N VAL A 345 24.31 -7.70 7.83
CA VAL A 345 23.16 -7.90 8.73
C VAL A 345 22.52 -6.58 9.11
N LEU A 346 23.28 -5.62 9.67
CA LEU A 346 22.72 -4.32 10.06
C LEU A 346 22.25 -3.52 8.85
N PHE A 347 23.00 -3.54 7.74
CA PHE A 347 22.57 -2.91 6.50
C PHE A 347 21.24 -3.47 6.00
N SER A 348 21.09 -4.80 5.92
CA SER A 348 19.86 -5.44 5.47
C SER A 348 18.72 -5.27 6.48
N TYR A 349 19.03 -5.16 7.77
CA TYR A 349 18.04 -4.94 8.81
C TYR A 349 17.35 -3.56 8.71
N THR A 350 18.00 -2.55 8.10
CA THR A 350 17.40 -1.22 7.88
C THR A 350 16.12 -1.29 7.03
N PHE A 351 15.96 -2.32 6.21
CA PHE A 351 14.79 -2.51 5.37
C PHE A 351 13.53 -2.97 6.12
N PHE A 352 13.63 -3.30 7.41
CA PHE A 352 12.47 -3.45 8.28
C PHE A 352 11.84 -2.11 8.68
N PHE A 353 12.56 -0.99 8.48
CA PHE A 353 12.12 0.36 8.81
C PHE A 353 11.90 1.18 7.53
N GLU A 354 10.85 0.87 6.78
CA GLU A 354 10.58 1.41 5.43
C GLU A 354 10.75 2.94 5.31
N ARG A 355 10.33 3.71 6.33
CA ARG A 355 10.44 5.17 6.32
C ARG A 355 11.86 5.70 6.53
N PHE A 356 12.76 4.92 7.14
CA PHE A 356 14.08 5.34 7.55
C PHE A 356 15.22 4.64 6.82
N THR A 357 14.92 3.70 5.91
CA THR A 357 15.92 2.90 5.19
C THR A 357 16.97 3.77 4.51
N GLY A 358 16.57 4.78 3.74
CA GLY A 358 17.48 5.66 3.03
C GLY A 358 18.37 6.46 3.98
N LEU A 359 17.82 7.00 5.08
CA LEU A 359 18.58 7.73 6.08
C LEU A 359 19.60 6.83 6.79
N ALA A 360 19.19 5.61 7.18
CA ALA A 360 20.07 4.65 7.86
C ALA A 360 21.25 4.23 6.97
N ILE A 361 21.01 3.95 5.69
CA ILE A 361 22.05 3.65 4.70
C ILE A 361 23.01 4.83 4.55
N THR A 362 22.50 6.06 4.44
CA THR A 362 23.30 7.26 4.30
C THR A 362 24.20 7.47 5.53
N ILE A 363 23.65 7.31 6.74
CA ILE A 363 24.43 7.39 7.98
C ILE A 363 25.53 6.34 8.01
N LEU A 364 25.21 5.09 7.64
CA LEU A 364 26.20 4.00 7.58
C LEU A 364 27.34 4.32 6.60
N CYS A 365 27.02 4.85 5.41
CA CYS A 365 28.03 5.27 4.42
C CYS A 365 28.94 6.39 4.96
N ILE A 366 28.37 7.41 5.61
CA ILE A 366 29.12 8.52 6.19
C ILE A 366 30.03 8.03 7.33
N LEU A 367 29.50 7.18 8.23
CA LEU A 367 30.29 6.60 9.31
C LEU A 367 31.42 5.72 8.77
N THR A 368 31.17 4.93 7.73
CA THR A 368 32.19 4.13 7.05
C THR A 368 33.29 5.01 6.50
N LEU A 369 32.93 6.07 5.77
CA LEU A 369 33.90 7.02 5.22
C LEU A 369 34.72 7.66 6.34
N PHE A 370 34.06 8.15 7.39
CA PHE A 370 34.76 8.75 8.56
C PHE A 370 35.77 7.78 9.18
N VAL A 371 35.33 6.54 9.48
CA VAL A 371 36.18 5.51 10.08
C VAL A 371 37.38 5.20 9.17
N VAL A 372 37.13 5.00 7.87
CA VAL A 372 38.20 4.73 6.91
C VAL A 372 39.20 5.90 6.84
N MET A 373 38.71 7.14 6.79
CA MET A 373 39.56 8.33 6.78
C MET A 373 40.44 8.40 8.03
N GLN A 374 39.93 8.11 9.24
CA GLN A 374 40.70 8.11 10.48
C GLN A 374 41.79 7.02 10.48
N PHE A 375 41.46 5.81 9.95
CA PHE A 375 42.44 4.73 9.87
C PHE A 375 43.51 4.97 8.80
N THR A 376 43.16 5.63 7.70
CA THR A 376 44.05 5.80 6.55
C THR A 376 44.82 7.12 6.54
N GLY A 377 44.36 8.11 7.32
CA GLY A 377 44.95 9.45 7.32
C GLY A 377 46.43 9.56 7.74
N ARG A 378 46.94 8.53 8.41
CA ARG A 378 48.38 8.42 8.81
C ARG A 378 49.17 7.39 8.01
N VAL A 379 48.53 6.80 6.96
CA VAL A 379 49.15 5.76 6.15
C VAL A 379 49.93 6.40 5.00
N ASP A 380 51.23 6.11 4.92
CA ASP A 380 52.07 6.48 3.77
C ASP A 380 51.83 5.47 2.62
N TRP A 381 50.94 5.85 1.71
CA TRP A 381 50.53 5.04 0.57
C TRP A 381 51.68 4.79 -0.42
N ASP A 382 52.59 5.75 -0.60
CA ASP A 382 53.73 5.62 -1.53
C ASP A 382 54.67 4.50 -1.10
N THR A 383 54.97 4.43 0.21
CA THR A 383 55.85 3.36 0.73
C THR A 383 55.18 1.98 0.68
N LEU A 384 53.84 1.91 0.83
CA LEU A 384 53.08 0.66 0.75
C LEU A 384 53.06 0.06 -0.66
N PHE A 385 52.82 0.89 -1.68
CA PHE A 385 52.74 0.42 -3.06
C PHE A 385 54.12 0.21 -3.73
N ARG A 386 55.12 1.04 -3.43
CA ARG A 386 56.50 0.85 -3.96
C ARG A 386 57.17 -0.45 -3.48
N ARG A 387 56.92 -0.85 -2.24
CA ARG A 387 57.47 -2.11 -1.70
C ARG A 387 56.84 -3.35 -2.34
N GLY A 388 55.59 -3.29 -2.79
CA GLY A 388 54.92 -4.36 -3.58
C GLY A 388 55.62 -4.57 -4.92
N ALA A 389 55.92 -3.50 -5.65
CA ALA A 389 56.63 -3.56 -6.95
C ALA A 389 58.07 -4.01 -6.85
N ALA A 390 58.80 -3.65 -5.78
CA ALA A 390 60.21 -4.08 -5.56
C ALA A 390 60.34 -5.54 -5.15
N ALA A 391 59.29 -6.13 -4.56
CA ALA A 391 59.30 -7.55 -4.19
C ALA A 391 59.00 -8.49 -5.40
N GLU A 392 58.39 -7.98 -6.47
CA GLU A 392 58.17 -8.70 -7.73
C GLU A 392 59.35 -8.62 -8.71
N ALA A 393 60.21 -7.58 -8.56
CA ALA A 393 61.47 -7.50 -9.29
C ALA A 393 62.50 -8.39 -8.59
N GLY A 394 62.51 -9.66 -8.94
CA GLY A 394 63.53 -10.60 -8.46
C GLY A 394 64.96 -10.10 -8.70
N PRO A 395 66.02 -10.63 -8.00
CA PRO A 395 67.38 -10.17 -8.12
C PRO A 395 67.85 -10.25 -9.57
N VAL A 396 68.28 -9.12 -10.14
CA VAL A 396 68.90 -9.05 -11.45
C VAL A 396 70.13 -9.97 -11.44
N PRO A 397 70.23 -10.98 -12.32
CA PRO A 397 71.43 -11.80 -12.39
C PRO A 397 72.63 -10.89 -12.70
N ARG A 398 73.61 -10.84 -11.81
CA ARG A 398 74.92 -10.21 -12.12
C ARG A 398 75.60 -11.07 -13.15
N ALA A 399 75.92 -10.47 -14.28
CA ALA A 399 76.76 -11.04 -15.35
C ALA A 399 78.23 -11.21 -14.87
#